data_c6e4ff7e0b7dd90f3e8a4b98a29dd718
#
_entry.id   c6e4ff7e0b7dd90f3e8a4b98a29dd718
#
_cell.length_a   1.000
_cell.length_b   1.000
_cell.length_c   1.000
_cell.angle_alpha   90.00
_cell.angle_beta   90.00
_cell.angle_gamma   90.00
#
_symmetry.space_group_name_H-M   'P 1'
#
loop_
_entity.id
_entity.type
_entity.pdbx_description
1 polymer ?
#
loop_
_entity_poly.entity_id
_entity_poly.type
_entity_poly.pdbx_seq_one_letter_code
_entity_poly.pdbx_strand_id
1 'polypeptide(L)'
;SGNNVINIDGDFQLADGETWEPVTVDGYNGAGVITINGNGHTIKGLNAPLIAGGFAGKSGVVIKDLTLENVTINDTTSNQGIGAFIGNVDSMPQIELNNCHLKSSTITSTGGARVGGLIGWTSGYNKQDDGPVDTHISITNCSVEDCTITAKGSVGAIIGHAGANPATYHTITGCTVKDCALTSTDDGGWRVGVVVGTA
;
A
#
# COMPACT_ATOMS: atom_id res chain seq x y z
N SER A 1 14.81 -9.82 -18.94
CA SER A 1 14.17 -8.93 -17.97
C SER A 1 13.26 -7.97 -18.74
N GLY A 2 11.95 -8.15 -18.68
CA GLY A 2 10.97 -7.28 -19.33
C GLY A 2 10.21 -6.49 -18.28
N ASN A 3 9.92 -5.23 -18.56
CA ASN A 3 8.94 -4.48 -17.79
C ASN A 3 7.56 -5.05 -18.14
N ASN A 4 6.83 -5.53 -17.14
CA ASN A 4 5.45 -5.97 -17.30
C ASN A 4 4.52 -4.77 -17.12
N VAL A 5 3.72 -4.47 -18.12
CA VAL A 5 2.75 -3.37 -18.07
C VAL A 5 1.34 -3.94 -18.13
N ILE A 6 0.53 -3.57 -17.18
CA ILE A 6 -0.90 -3.87 -17.13
C ILE A 6 -1.63 -2.55 -17.34
N ASN A 7 -2.50 -2.50 -18.34
CA ASN A 7 -3.37 -1.35 -18.58
C ASN A 7 -4.79 -1.69 -18.12
N ILE A 8 -5.39 -0.79 -17.35
CA ILE A 8 -6.79 -0.84 -16.99
C ILE A 8 -7.53 -0.02 -18.07
N ASP A 9 -8.31 -0.69 -18.88
CA ASP A 9 -8.97 -0.07 -20.05
C ASP A 9 -10.47 0.23 -19.81
N GLY A 10 -10.92 0.17 -18.54
CA GLY A 10 -12.29 0.46 -18.15
C GLY A 10 -12.47 0.40 -16.64
N ASP A 11 -13.55 0.97 -16.17
CA ASP A 11 -13.93 0.87 -14.77
C ASP A 11 -14.28 -0.58 -14.42
N PHE A 12 -13.91 -1.01 -13.23
CA PHE A 12 -14.16 -2.35 -12.71
C PHE A 12 -14.89 -2.27 -11.37
N GLN A 13 -15.84 -3.16 -11.18
CA GLN A 13 -16.55 -3.37 -9.92
C GLN A 13 -16.44 -4.83 -9.51
N LEU A 14 -15.89 -5.11 -8.32
CA LEU A 14 -15.95 -6.45 -7.75
C LEU A 14 -17.42 -6.78 -7.46
N ALA A 15 -17.92 -7.92 -7.95
CA ALA A 15 -19.31 -8.31 -7.75
C ALA A 15 -19.57 -8.67 -6.27
N ASP A 16 -20.82 -8.52 -5.85
CA ASP A 16 -21.22 -8.85 -4.48
C ASP A 16 -20.96 -10.33 -4.16
N GLY A 17 -20.29 -10.57 -3.05
CA GLY A 17 -19.92 -11.90 -2.59
C GLY A 17 -18.64 -12.48 -3.20
N GLU A 18 -18.05 -11.80 -4.16
CA GLU A 18 -16.76 -12.19 -4.71
C GLU A 18 -15.60 -11.74 -3.79
N THR A 19 -14.49 -12.44 -3.87
CA THR A 19 -13.25 -12.12 -3.15
C THR A 19 -12.18 -11.69 -4.14
N TRP A 20 -11.57 -10.54 -3.85
CA TRP A 20 -10.39 -10.12 -4.58
C TRP A 20 -9.16 -10.90 -4.11
N GLU A 21 -8.48 -11.57 -5.04
CA GLU A 21 -7.17 -12.18 -4.77
C GLU A 21 -6.07 -11.16 -5.08
N PRO A 22 -5.36 -10.65 -4.07
CA PRO A 22 -4.32 -9.64 -4.27
C PRO A 22 -3.21 -10.15 -5.19
N VAL A 23 -2.72 -9.28 -6.06
CA VAL A 23 -1.54 -9.59 -6.85
C VAL A 23 -0.34 -9.78 -5.92
N THR A 24 0.32 -10.92 -6.01
CA THR A 24 1.53 -11.20 -5.26
C THR A 24 2.75 -10.91 -6.15
N VAL A 25 3.63 -10.06 -5.64
CA VAL A 25 4.91 -9.75 -6.29
C VAL A 25 5.99 -10.49 -5.52
N ASP A 26 6.04 -11.81 -5.70
CA ASP A 26 7.05 -12.64 -5.04
C ASP A 26 8.39 -12.58 -5.73
N GLY A 27 9.44 -12.63 -4.90
CA GLY A 27 10.86 -12.71 -5.14
C GLY A 27 11.34 -13.31 -6.45
N TYR A 28 10.84 -12.75 -7.52
CA TYR A 28 11.32 -13.09 -8.84
C TYR A 28 12.78 -12.67 -8.97
N ASN A 29 13.66 -13.63 -9.22
CA ASN A 29 15.09 -13.38 -9.42
C ASN A 29 15.43 -12.51 -10.66
N GLY A 30 14.41 -11.97 -11.32
CA GLY A 30 14.52 -11.08 -12.47
C GLY A 30 14.32 -9.62 -12.05
N ALA A 31 15.30 -8.78 -12.31
CA ALA A 31 15.12 -7.33 -12.20
C ALA A 31 14.06 -6.89 -13.21
N GLY A 32 12.92 -6.39 -12.74
CA GLY A 32 11.84 -5.88 -13.58
C GLY A 32 10.91 -4.98 -12.77
N VAL A 33 10.22 -4.09 -13.45
CA VAL A 33 9.19 -3.25 -12.84
C VAL A 33 7.84 -3.72 -13.34
N ILE A 34 6.91 -3.98 -12.41
CA ILE A 34 5.50 -4.17 -12.75
C ILE A 34 4.85 -2.79 -12.74
N THR A 35 4.31 -2.39 -13.87
CA THR A 35 3.59 -1.12 -14.00
C THR A 35 2.10 -1.38 -14.19
N ILE A 36 1.28 -0.79 -13.35
CA ILE A 36 -0.18 -0.77 -13.50
C ILE A 36 -0.58 0.65 -13.89
N ASN A 37 -1.02 0.81 -15.13
CA ASN A 37 -1.60 2.06 -15.63
C ASN A 37 -3.11 2.01 -15.46
N GLY A 38 -3.62 2.81 -14.55
CA GLY A 38 -5.07 2.94 -14.31
C GLY A 38 -5.79 3.71 -15.41
N ASN A 39 -5.05 4.52 -16.19
CA ASN A 39 -5.61 5.35 -17.29
C ASN A 39 -6.76 6.26 -16.86
N GLY A 40 -6.80 6.64 -15.57
CA GLY A 40 -7.87 7.43 -14.98
C GLY A 40 -9.11 6.63 -14.58
N HIS A 41 -9.07 5.31 -14.70
CA HIS A 41 -10.19 4.44 -14.35
C HIS A 41 -10.31 4.17 -12.86
N THR A 42 -11.46 3.64 -12.46
CA THR A 42 -11.81 3.33 -11.08
C THR A 42 -12.06 1.83 -10.91
N ILE A 43 -11.43 1.25 -9.87
CA ILE A 43 -11.74 -0.09 -9.37
C ILE A 43 -12.53 0.06 -8.07
N LYS A 44 -13.70 -0.59 -7.99
CA LYS A 44 -14.61 -0.46 -6.84
C LYS A 44 -14.80 -1.78 -6.10
N GLY A 45 -15.03 -1.65 -4.79
CA GLY A 45 -15.50 -2.73 -3.95
C GLY A 45 -14.48 -3.80 -3.61
N LEU A 46 -13.18 -3.50 -3.73
CA LEU A 46 -12.16 -4.46 -3.31
C LEU A 46 -12.29 -4.76 -1.80
N ASN A 47 -12.12 -6.03 -1.44
CA ASN A 47 -12.14 -6.50 -0.05
C ASN A 47 -10.78 -7.01 0.46
N ALA A 48 -9.75 -6.78 -0.33
CA ALA A 48 -8.36 -7.02 0.01
C ALA A 48 -7.47 -5.97 -0.71
N PRO A 49 -6.19 -5.83 -0.35
CA PRO A 49 -5.25 -4.96 -1.07
C PRO A 49 -5.20 -5.26 -2.57
N LEU A 50 -5.00 -4.25 -3.41
CA LEU A 50 -4.77 -4.48 -4.84
C LEU A 50 -3.54 -5.36 -5.05
N ILE A 51 -2.47 -5.08 -4.29
CA ILE A 51 -1.24 -5.87 -4.24
C ILE A 51 -1.00 -6.28 -2.79
N ALA A 52 -0.85 -7.58 -2.52
CA ALA A 52 -0.60 -8.09 -1.17
C ALA A 52 0.72 -7.55 -0.60
N GLY A 53 1.71 -7.47 -1.43
CA GLY A 53 3.06 -7.09 -1.11
C GLY A 53 4.07 -8.02 -1.74
N GLY A 54 5.32 -7.81 -1.47
CA GLY A 54 6.41 -8.67 -1.92
C GLY A 54 7.52 -8.71 -0.89
N PHE A 55 8.13 -9.86 -0.78
CA PHE A 55 9.31 -10.07 0.05
C PHE A 55 10.52 -10.28 -0.85
N ALA A 56 11.58 -9.55 -0.58
CA ALA A 56 12.91 -9.74 -1.14
C ALA A 56 12.94 -9.95 -2.66
N GLY A 57 12.97 -8.91 -3.41
CA GLY A 57 13.10 -9.02 -4.85
C GLY A 57 13.92 -7.90 -5.45
N LYS A 58 14.32 -8.13 -6.69
CA LYS A 58 14.92 -7.10 -7.55
C LYS A 58 13.84 -6.38 -8.37
N SER A 59 12.57 -6.57 -8.03
CA SER A 59 11.42 -6.06 -8.76
C SER A 59 10.86 -4.81 -8.09
N GLY A 60 10.43 -3.85 -8.89
CA GLY A 60 9.70 -2.67 -8.45
C GLY A 60 8.22 -2.73 -8.80
N VAL A 61 7.43 -1.88 -8.19
CA VAL A 61 6.01 -1.67 -8.50
C VAL A 61 5.76 -0.19 -8.77
N VAL A 62 5.09 0.09 -9.87
CA VAL A 62 4.64 1.42 -10.27
C VAL A 62 3.15 1.37 -10.54
N ILE A 63 2.36 2.19 -9.85
CA ILE A 63 0.91 2.33 -10.09
C ILE A 63 0.63 3.78 -10.42
N LYS A 64 -0.09 4.01 -11.52
CA LYS A 64 -0.37 5.37 -12.01
C LYS A 64 -1.84 5.53 -12.38
N ASP A 65 -2.34 6.74 -12.15
CA ASP A 65 -3.65 7.19 -12.66
C ASP A 65 -4.79 6.22 -12.33
N LEU A 66 -4.87 5.74 -11.08
CA LEU A 66 -5.85 4.76 -10.64
C LEU A 66 -6.61 5.24 -9.40
N THR A 67 -7.94 5.11 -9.45
CA THR A 67 -8.79 5.31 -8.28
C THR A 67 -9.26 3.95 -7.72
N LEU A 68 -9.13 3.76 -6.41
CA LEU A 68 -9.81 2.72 -5.66
C LEU A 68 -10.94 3.35 -4.85
N GLU A 69 -12.14 2.82 -4.98
CA GLU A 69 -13.34 3.37 -4.35
C GLU A 69 -14.17 2.28 -3.67
N ASN A 70 -14.79 2.61 -2.55
CA ASN A 70 -15.61 1.66 -1.76
C ASN A 70 -14.85 0.38 -1.39
N VAL A 71 -13.56 0.51 -1.10
CA VAL A 71 -12.73 -0.61 -0.60
C VAL A 71 -13.17 -0.92 0.83
N THR A 72 -13.37 -2.21 1.13
CA THR A 72 -13.74 -2.67 2.48
C THR A 72 -12.83 -3.82 2.90
N ILE A 73 -11.75 -3.53 3.58
CA ILE A 73 -10.81 -4.54 4.07
C ILE A 73 -11.04 -4.78 5.57
N ASN A 74 -11.32 -6.03 5.92
CA ASN A 74 -11.46 -6.48 7.30
C ASN A 74 -10.45 -7.59 7.58
N ASP A 75 -9.32 -7.24 8.17
CA ASP A 75 -8.27 -8.19 8.52
C ASP A 75 -8.27 -8.52 10.01
N THR A 76 -8.16 -9.80 10.32
CA THR A 76 -8.15 -10.31 11.70
C THR A 76 -6.86 -11.05 12.05
N THR A 77 -6.03 -11.32 11.07
CA THR A 77 -4.94 -12.31 11.21
C THR A 77 -3.55 -11.72 10.97
N SER A 78 -3.45 -10.64 10.24
CA SER A 78 -2.16 -10.07 9.84
C SER A 78 -1.51 -9.30 10.98
N ASN A 79 -0.24 -9.52 11.19
CA ASN A 79 0.62 -8.64 11.97
C ASN A 79 1.54 -7.79 11.07
N GLN A 80 1.25 -7.79 9.77
CA GLN A 80 2.03 -7.13 8.73
C GLN A 80 1.38 -5.81 8.29
N GLY A 81 1.72 -5.31 7.12
CA GLY A 81 1.14 -4.09 6.57
C GLY A 81 -0.13 -4.35 5.78
N ILE A 82 -1.11 -3.46 5.92
CA ILE A 82 -2.34 -3.45 5.12
C ILE A 82 -2.57 -2.06 4.57
N GLY A 83 -2.67 -1.94 3.26
CA GLY A 83 -3.04 -0.74 2.53
C GLY A 83 -3.93 -1.09 1.35
N ALA A 84 -4.74 -0.16 0.87
CA ALA A 84 -5.64 -0.46 -0.25
C ALA A 84 -4.89 -0.76 -1.55
N PHE A 85 -3.82 -0.03 -1.84
CA PHE A 85 -3.00 -0.27 -3.03
C PHE A 85 -1.94 -1.35 -2.78
N ILE A 86 -1.19 -1.26 -1.67
CA ILE A 86 -0.11 -2.19 -1.36
C ILE A 86 -0.15 -2.53 0.13
N GLY A 87 -0.21 -3.81 0.46
CA GLY A 87 -0.19 -4.27 1.84
C GLY A 87 1.18 -4.06 2.48
N ASN A 88 2.17 -4.78 2.02
CA ASN A 88 3.51 -4.80 2.61
C ASN A 88 4.59 -4.64 1.54
N VAL A 89 5.51 -3.73 1.79
CA VAL A 89 6.72 -3.53 0.96
C VAL A 89 7.93 -3.91 1.76
N ASP A 90 8.59 -4.98 1.38
CA ASP A 90 9.84 -5.40 1.99
C ASP A 90 10.88 -5.65 0.90
N SER A 91 12.01 -4.94 0.99
CA SER A 91 13.16 -5.11 0.08
C SER A 91 12.87 -4.93 -1.41
N MET A 92 11.90 -4.10 -1.76
CA MET A 92 11.63 -3.77 -3.15
C MET A 92 12.38 -2.50 -3.52
N PRO A 93 13.22 -2.49 -4.57
CA PRO A 93 14.08 -1.34 -4.89
C PRO A 93 13.30 -0.10 -5.29
N GLN A 94 12.10 -0.26 -5.86
CA GLN A 94 11.29 0.86 -6.33
C GLN A 94 9.80 0.62 -6.06
N ILE A 95 9.17 1.58 -5.41
CA ILE A 95 7.72 1.68 -5.29
C ILE A 95 7.30 3.08 -5.71
N GLU A 96 6.39 3.17 -6.64
CA GLU A 96 5.83 4.45 -7.08
C GLU A 96 4.30 4.38 -7.12
N LEU A 97 3.67 5.31 -6.41
CA LEU A 97 2.25 5.63 -6.58
C LEU A 97 2.18 7.07 -7.14
N ASN A 98 1.59 7.23 -8.31
CA ASN A 98 1.48 8.52 -8.96
C ASN A 98 0.04 8.77 -9.41
N ASN A 99 -0.56 9.86 -8.93
CA ASN A 99 -1.96 10.20 -9.23
C ASN A 99 -2.91 9.02 -8.90
N CYS A 100 -2.73 8.46 -7.68
CA CYS A 100 -3.54 7.36 -7.16
C CYS A 100 -4.45 7.86 -6.04
N HIS A 101 -5.72 7.46 -6.08
CA HIS A 101 -6.74 7.98 -5.18
C HIS A 101 -7.48 6.85 -4.47
N LEU A 102 -7.65 6.98 -3.15
CA LEU A 102 -8.50 6.12 -2.34
C LEU A 102 -9.70 6.93 -1.86
N LYS A 103 -10.92 6.45 -2.14
CA LYS A 103 -12.15 7.17 -1.82
C LYS A 103 -13.18 6.29 -1.12
N SER A 104 -13.92 6.90 -0.19
CA SER A 104 -15.12 6.31 0.44
C SER A 104 -14.90 4.88 0.94
N SER A 105 -13.77 4.64 1.62
CA SER A 105 -13.27 3.31 1.91
C SER A 105 -13.11 3.05 3.41
N THR A 106 -13.21 1.78 3.80
CA THR A 106 -13.03 1.34 5.19
C THR A 106 -11.95 0.26 5.24
N ILE A 107 -10.92 0.49 6.05
CA ILE A 107 -9.85 -0.49 6.28
C ILE A 107 -9.76 -0.75 7.77
N THR A 108 -9.97 -1.98 8.19
CA THR A 108 -9.93 -2.39 9.60
C THR A 108 -8.98 -3.57 9.77
N SER A 109 -8.09 -3.50 10.76
CA SER A 109 -7.29 -4.64 11.20
C SER A 109 -7.34 -4.81 12.71
N THR A 110 -7.73 -5.98 13.16
CA THR A 110 -7.68 -6.40 14.57
C THR A 110 -6.51 -7.31 14.90
N GLY A 111 -5.76 -7.71 13.88
CA GLY A 111 -4.60 -8.61 13.99
C GLY A 111 -3.29 -7.96 14.44
N GLY A 112 -3.27 -6.65 14.69
CA GLY A 112 -2.05 -5.93 15.08
C GLY A 112 -1.24 -5.39 13.89
N ALA A 113 -1.85 -5.27 12.73
CA ALA A 113 -1.22 -4.77 11.53
C ALA A 113 -0.89 -3.26 11.59
N ARG A 114 -0.02 -2.86 10.71
CA ARG A 114 0.27 -1.47 10.39
C ARG A 114 -0.58 -1.08 9.20
N VAL A 115 -1.53 -0.19 9.40
CA VAL A 115 -2.55 0.09 8.39
C VAL A 115 -2.36 1.47 7.81
N GLY A 116 -2.24 1.53 6.48
CA GLY A 116 -2.24 2.76 5.71
C GLY A 116 -3.39 2.80 4.72
N GLY A 117 -3.85 3.99 4.37
CA GLY A 117 -4.84 4.12 3.30
C GLY A 117 -4.28 3.62 1.96
N LEU A 118 -3.08 4.03 1.60
CA LEU A 118 -2.43 3.61 0.36
C LEU A 118 -1.50 2.42 0.56
N ILE A 119 -0.54 2.53 1.49
CA ILE A 119 0.48 1.49 1.75
C ILE A 119 0.47 1.14 3.24
N GLY A 120 0.42 -0.14 3.56
CA GLY A 120 0.42 -0.59 4.95
C GLY A 120 1.76 -0.42 5.64
N TRP A 121 2.75 -1.11 5.15
CA TRP A 121 4.09 -1.10 5.73
C TRP A 121 5.16 -1.04 4.64
N THR A 122 6.18 -0.21 4.89
CA THR A 122 7.38 -0.14 4.06
C THR A 122 8.60 -0.48 4.90
N SER A 123 9.45 -1.35 4.41
CA SER A 123 10.72 -1.70 5.03
C SER A 123 11.78 -1.89 3.96
N GLY A 124 12.95 -1.32 4.17
CA GLY A 124 14.15 -1.74 3.46
C GLY A 124 14.74 -2.93 4.22
N TYR A 125 15.05 -4.00 3.53
CA TYR A 125 15.62 -5.19 4.12
C TYR A 125 17.11 -5.30 3.80
N ASN A 126 17.86 -5.75 4.78
CA ASN A 126 19.27 -6.09 4.61
C ASN A 126 19.34 -7.61 4.38
N LYS A 127 19.35 -8.04 3.13
CA LYS A 127 19.51 -9.44 2.82
C LYS A 127 20.95 -9.85 3.13
N GLN A 128 21.12 -10.83 4.00
CA GLN A 128 22.42 -11.24 4.53
C GLN A 128 23.47 -11.59 3.45
N ASP A 129 23.02 -12.03 2.27
CA ASP A 129 23.92 -12.54 1.25
C ASP A 129 24.17 -11.57 0.06
N ASP A 130 23.29 -10.59 -0.19
CA ASP A 130 23.38 -9.70 -1.36
C ASP A 130 23.65 -8.22 -0.99
N GLY A 131 23.77 -7.92 0.30
CA GLY A 131 23.94 -6.55 0.80
C GLY A 131 22.62 -5.76 0.90
N PRO A 132 22.67 -4.51 1.35
CA PRO A 132 21.48 -3.66 1.47
C PRO A 132 20.92 -3.34 0.09
N VAL A 133 19.60 -3.45 -0.04
CA VAL A 133 18.87 -2.97 -1.21
C VAL A 133 18.29 -1.60 -0.87
N ASP A 134 18.72 -0.58 -1.59
CA ASP A 134 18.10 0.74 -1.49
C ASP A 134 16.65 0.67 -1.97
N THR A 135 15.74 0.96 -1.08
CA THR A 135 14.30 0.98 -1.36
C THR A 135 13.83 2.43 -1.51
N HIS A 136 13.41 2.79 -2.71
CA HIS A 136 12.87 4.12 -3.00
C HIS A 136 11.35 4.06 -3.12
N ILE A 137 10.67 4.80 -2.24
CA ILE A 137 9.23 4.89 -2.19
C ILE A 137 8.82 6.32 -2.56
N SER A 138 8.15 6.46 -3.68
CA SER A 138 7.66 7.74 -4.19
C SER A 138 6.13 7.72 -4.25
N ILE A 139 5.48 8.65 -3.53
CA ILE A 139 4.02 8.83 -3.54
C ILE A 139 3.74 10.27 -3.94
N THR A 140 3.23 10.45 -5.16
CA THR A 140 3.10 11.79 -5.76
C THR A 140 1.67 12.02 -6.23
N ASN A 141 1.12 13.18 -5.90
CA ASN A 141 -0.23 13.63 -6.32
C ASN A 141 -1.34 12.63 -5.96
N CYS A 142 -1.19 11.91 -4.85
CA CYS A 142 -2.16 10.93 -4.39
C CYS A 142 -3.14 11.52 -3.37
N SER A 143 -4.30 10.91 -3.22
CA SER A 143 -5.26 11.33 -2.20
C SER A 143 -5.89 10.17 -1.45
N VAL A 144 -6.30 10.47 -0.20
CA VAL A 144 -7.15 9.61 0.64
C VAL A 144 -8.30 10.46 1.13
N GLU A 145 -9.52 10.14 0.71
CA GLU A 145 -10.70 10.96 0.93
C GLU A 145 -11.88 10.12 1.44
N ASP A 146 -12.62 10.66 2.41
CA ASP A 146 -13.83 10.03 2.99
C ASP A 146 -13.57 8.59 3.48
N CYS A 147 -12.43 8.36 4.14
CA CYS A 147 -12.00 7.03 4.54
C CYS A 147 -12.03 6.82 6.06
N THR A 148 -12.38 5.61 6.49
CA THR A 148 -12.23 5.16 7.87
C THR A 148 -11.14 4.10 7.95
N ILE A 149 -10.08 4.38 8.73
CA ILE A 149 -8.94 3.48 8.86
C ILE A 149 -8.73 3.17 10.34
N THR A 150 -8.87 1.90 10.70
CA THR A 150 -8.76 1.45 12.09
C THR A 150 -7.78 0.27 12.18
N ALA A 151 -6.87 0.33 13.15
CA ALA A 151 -5.96 -0.79 13.41
C ALA A 151 -5.73 -1.00 14.90
N LYS A 152 -5.32 -2.19 15.27
CA LYS A 152 -4.70 -2.45 16.57
C LYS A 152 -3.24 -1.98 16.65
N GLY A 153 -2.64 -1.65 15.53
CA GLY A 153 -1.27 -1.15 15.40
C GLY A 153 -1.19 0.31 14.96
N SER A 154 -0.17 0.64 14.20
CA SER A 154 0.02 1.98 13.64
C SER A 154 -1.01 2.28 12.54
N VAL A 155 -1.50 3.51 12.50
CA VAL A 155 -2.44 3.98 11.49
C VAL A 155 -1.93 5.25 10.83
N GLY A 156 -1.86 5.24 9.50
CA GLY A 156 -1.57 6.42 8.69
C GLY A 156 -2.55 6.54 7.53
N ALA A 157 -2.92 7.75 7.12
CA ALA A 157 -3.78 7.86 5.95
C ALA A 157 -3.04 7.46 4.66
N ILE A 158 -1.75 7.74 4.55
CA ILE A 158 -0.95 7.39 3.37
C ILE A 158 -0.16 6.11 3.64
N ILE A 159 0.72 6.08 4.64
CA ILE A 159 1.53 4.91 5.03
C ILE A 159 1.27 4.57 6.49
N GLY A 160 0.94 3.31 6.79
CA GLY A 160 0.73 2.85 8.16
C GLY A 160 2.03 2.85 8.97
N HIS A 161 3.10 2.32 8.41
CA HIS A 161 4.42 2.34 9.02
C HIS A 161 5.50 2.51 7.96
N ALA A 162 6.30 3.54 8.10
CA ALA A 162 7.51 3.76 7.32
C ALA A 162 8.71 3.21 8.09
N GLY A 163 9.24 2.09 7.65
CA GLY A 163 10.38 1.45 8.31
C GLY A 163 11.66 2.29 8.18
N ALA A 164 12.36 2.43 9.28
CA ALA A 164 13.56 3.26 9.40
C ALA A 164 14.86 2.51 9.09
N ASN A 165 14.85 1.53 8.21
CA ASN A 165 16.09 0.89 7.79
C ASN A 165 16.97 1.88 7.01
N PRO A 166 18.30 1.86 7.18
CA PRO A 166 19.19 2.87 6.62
C PRO A 166 19.12 3.03 5.09
N ALA A 167 18.54 2.08 4.39
CA ALA A 167 18.42 2.04 2.94
C ALA A 167 16.99 2.29 2.42
N THR A 168 16.09 2.88 3.24
CA THR A 168 14.72 3.16 2.82
C THR A 168 14.49 4.67 2.71
N TYR A 169 14.14 5.12 1.52
CA TYR A 169 13.93 6.53 1.18
C TYR A 169 12.48 6.77 0.82
N HIS A 170 11.82 7.67 1.54
CA HIS A 170 10.43 8.04 1.30
C HIS A 170 10.33 9.44 0.74
N THR A 171 9.61 9.60 -0.37
CA THR A 171 9.25 10.90 -0.94
C THR A 171 7.73 10.97 -1.08
N ILE A 172 7.08 11.90 -0.38
CA ILE A 172 5.63 12.11 -0.44
C ILE A 172 5.42 13.57 -0.84
N THR A 173 4.85 13.80 -2.03
CA THR A 173 4.71 15.14 -2.61
C THR A 173 3.34 15.33 -3.25
N GLY A 174 2.72 16.48 -3.02
CA GLY A 174 1.44 16.84 -3.65
C GLY A 174 0.26 15.98 -3.21
N CYS A 175 0.38 15.26 -2.07
CA CYS A 175 -0.66 14.39 -1.59
C CYS A 175 -1.66 15.12 -0.69
N THR A 176 -2.91 14.67 -0.69
CA THR A 176 -3.98 15.23 0.14
C THR A 176 -4.66 14.13 0.97
N VAL A 177 -5.04 14.50 2.20
CA VAL A 177 -5.87 13.68 3.08
C VAL A 177 -7.06 14.53 3.50
N LYS A 178 -8.28 14.05 3.24
CA LYS A 178 -9.50 14.82 3.48
C LYS A 178 -10.60 13.94 4.05
N ASP A 179 -11.30 14.45 5.05
CA ASP A 179 -12.50 13.86 5.66
C ASP A 179 -12.30 12.39 6.08
N CYS A 180 -11.15 12.09 6.71
CA CYS A 180 -10.78 10.75 7.13
C CYS A 180 -10.84 10.57 8.65
N ALA A 181 -11.35 9.41 9.09
CA ALA A 181 -11.29 8.98 10.48
C ALA A 181 -10.16 7.94 10.65
N LEU A 182 -9.17 8.26 11.48
CA LEU A 182 -8.00 7.41 11.74
C LEU A 182 -8.00 6.99 13.21
N THR A 183 -7.98 5.68 13.50
CA THR A 183 -8.05 5.17 14.86
C THR A 183 -7.07 4.03 15.10
N SER A 184 -6.22 4.16 16.14
CA SER A 184 -5.51 3.02 16.72
C SER A 184 -6.26 2.54 17.96
N THR A 185 -6.52 1.25 18.05
CA THR A 185 -7.27 0.64 19.18
C THR A 185 -6.35 -0.02 20.21
N ASP A 186 -5.05 0.07 20.07
CA ASP A 186 -4.08 -0.48 21.00
C ASP A 186 -3.64 0.56 22.04
N ASP A 187 -3.65 0.17 23.31
CA ASP A 187 -3.15 0.98 24.44
C ASP A 187 -1.61 0.97 24.53
N GLY A 188 -0.92 0.18 23.71
CA GLY A 188 0.51 -0.12 23.77
C GLY A 188 1.47 0.88 23.13
N GLY A 189 1.01 2.09 22.76
CA GLY A 189 1.91 3.15 22.25
C GLY A 189 2.05 3.22 20.73
N TRP A 190 1.21 2.52 20.00
CA TRP A 190 1.11 2.68 18.54
C TRP A 190 0.53 4.04 18.18
N ARG A 191 0.90 4.54 17.03
CA ARG A 191 0.68 5.94 16.67
C ARG A 191 -0.29 6.10 15.51
N VAL A 192 -1.01 7.22 15.57
CA VAL A 192 -1.85 7.68 14.46
C VAL A 192 -1.21 8.92 13.87
N GLY A 193 -1.03 8.93 12.56
CA GLY A 193 -0.50 10.06 11.82
C GLY A 193 -1.33 10.33 10.56
N VAL A 194 -1.55 11.60 10.24
CA VAL A 194 -2.32 11.96 9.03
C VAL A 194 -1.61 11.47 7.77
N VAL A 195 -0.29 11.50 7.74
CA VAL A 195 0.49 11.02 6.58
C VAL A 195 1.08 9.66 6.88
N VAL A 196 1.87 9.54 7.93
CA VAL A 196 2.55 8.30 8.35
C VAL A 196 2.19 7.99 9.80
N GLY A 197 1.77 6.77 10.07
CA GLY A 197 1.42 6.33 11.43
C GLY A 197 2.63 6.23 12.34
N THR A 198 3.67 5.57 11.88
CA THR A 198 4.97 5.43 12.58
C THR A 198 6.11 5.47 11.56
N ALA A 199 7.20 6.11 11.91
CA ALA A 199 8.44 6.17 11.16
C ALA A 199 9.64 5.89 12.07
#